data_8a4c29d9213433f207d61863150d9c53
#
_entry.id   8a4c29d9213433f207d61863150d9c53
#
_cell.length_a   1.000
_cell.length_b   1.000
_cell.length_c   1.000
_cell.angle_alpha   90.00
_cell.angle_beta   90.00
_cell.angle_gamma   90.00
#
_symmetry.space_group_name_H-M   'P 1'
#
loop_
_entity.id
_entity.type
_entity.pdbx_description
1 polymer ?
#
loop_
_entity_poly.entity_id
_entity_poly.type
_entity_poly.pdbx_seq_one_letter_code
_entity_poly.pdbx_strand_id
1 'polypeptide(L)'
;MLDVKNSIDRLSWTVDHHFLHIKNQHDFMRAWAVQFELAYTDFRVIQMALQLSSEENHPLLARFAANYEAIFQYEYEFAGNGLEGFNAKFGPSEIPKYEALVKEFDGIIKEIQALQ
;
A
#
# COMPACT_ATOMS: atom_id res chain seq x y z
N MET A 1 -20.43 -3.42 -4.98
CA MET A 1 -19.05 -3.97 -5.02
C MET A 1 -19.02 -5.28 -4.26
N LEU A 2 -18.26 -6.27 -4.74
CA LEU A 2 -18.05 -7.52 -4.00
C LEU A 2 -17.45 -7.25 -2.62
N ASP A 3 -17.79 -8.10 -1.65
CA ASP A 3 -17.24 -7.99 -0.29
C ASP A 3 -15.79 -8.48 -0.28
N VAL A 4 -14.87 -7.56 -0.09
CA VAL A 4 -13.43 -7.84 0.01
C VAL A 4 -12.84 -7.21 1.27
N LYS A 5 -13.66 -7.11 2.31
CA LYS A 5 -13.28 -6.44 3.56
C LYS A 5 -11.97 -6.95 4.13
N ASN A 6 -11.76 -8.28 4.11
CA ASN A 6 -10.53 -8.85 4.66
C ASN A 6 -9.28 -8.39 3.89
N SER A 7 -9.38 -8.30 2.57
CA SER A 7 -8.27 -7.79 1.75
C SER A 7 -8.02 -6.31 2.02
N ILE A 8 -9.07 -5.52 2.20
CA ILE A 8 -8.97 -4.10 2.54
C ILE A 8 -8.25 -3.94 3.89
N ASP A 9 -8.69 -4.69 4.91
CA ASP A 9 -8.12 -4.59 6.24
C ASP A 9 -6.64 -5.00 6.27
N ARG A 10 -6.28 -6.09 5.59
CA ARG A 10 -4.89 -6.54 5.53
C ARG A 10 -3.99 -5.58 4.78
N LEU A 11 -4.43 -5.10 3.62
CA LEU A 11 -3.65 -4.14 2.84
C LEU A 11 -3.43 -2.85 3.61
N SER A 12 -4.48 -2.32 4.23
CA SER A 12 -4.40 -1.10 5.02
C SER A 12 -3.41 -1.27 6.18
N TRP A 13 -3.50 -2.37 6.90
CA TRP A 13 -2.57 -2.66 7.99
C TRP A 13 -1.12 -2.72 7.50
N THR A 14 -0.89 -3.42 6.39
CA THR A 14 0.46 -3.60 5.87
C THR A 14 1.08 -2.27 5.42
N VAL A 15 0.32 -1.45 4.70
CA VAL A 15 0.79 -0.15 4.24
C VAL A 15 1.16 0.75 5.43
N ASP A 16 0.27 0.90 6.40
CA ASP A 16 0.49 1.77 7.54
C ASP A 16 1.61 1.25 8.44
N HIS A 17 1.63 -0.04 8.71
CA HIS A 17 2.58 -0.67 9.61
C HIS A 17 4.03 -0.58 9.08
N HIS A 18 4.24 -0.92 7.81
CA HIS A 18 5.59 -0.91 7.24
C HIS A 18 6.10 0.49 6.95
N PHE A 19 5.21 1.44 6.65
CA PHE A 19 5.62 2.83 6.60
C PHE A 19 6.22 3.27 7.94
N LEU A 20 5.60 2.91 9.06
CA LEU A 20 6.11 3.25 10.38
C LEU A 20 7.47 2.62 10.68
N HIS A 21 7.69 1.37 10.24
CA HIS A 21 9.00 0.74 10.38
C HIS A 21 10.08 1.52 9.61
N ILE A 22 9.79 1.91 8.39
CA ILE A 22 10.74 2.66 7.56
C ILE A 22 10.98 4.06 8.14
N LYS A 23 9.91 4.76 8.50
CA LYS A 23 10.00 6.10 9.11
C LYS A 23 10.84 6.10 10.37
N ASN A 24 10.69 5.07 11.20
CA ASN A 24 11.42 4.92 12.46
C ASN A 24 12.78 4.21 12.29
N GLN A 25 13.22 4.01 11.06
CA GLN A 25 14.54 3.44 10.74
C GLN A 25 14.75 2.04 11.30
N HIS A 26 13.70 1.21 11.27
CA HIS A 26 13.79 -0.20 11.62
C HIS A 26 14.23 -0.99 10.39
N ASP A 27 15.20 -1.87 10.54
CA ASP A 27 15.66 -2.70 9.43
C ASP A 27 14.61 -3.74 9.05
N PHE A 28 14.65 -4.17 7.79
CA PHE A 28 13.72 -5.17 7.28
C PHE A 28 13.93 -6.52 7.95
N MET A 29 12.86 -7.11 8.42
CA MET A 29 12.87 -8.48 8.95
C MET A 29 12.34 -9.43 7.88
N ARG A 30 13.09 -10.51 7.64
CA ARG A 30 12.75 -11.47 6.59
C ARG A 30 11.31 -12.02 6.71
N ALA A 31 10.81 -12.18 7.92
CA ALA A 31 9.45 -12.63 8.16
C ALA A 31 8.39 -11.71 7.55
N TRP A 32 8.71 -10.44 7.32
CA TRP A 32 7.77 -9.48 6.71
C TRP A 32 7.57 -9.70 5.22
N ALA A 33 8.44 -10.47 4.55
CA ALA A 33 8.31 -10.74 3.12
C ALA A 33 6.93 -11.32 2.78
N VAL A 34 6.41 -12.22 3.61
CA VAL A 34 5.09 -12.80 3.43
C VAL A 34 3.99 -11.73 3.48
N GLN A 35 4.13 -10.75 4.38
CA GLN A 35 3.16 -9.65 4.50
C GLN A 35 3.13 -8.81 3.24
N PHE A 36 4.28 -8.50 2.65
CA PHE A 36 4.35 -7.75 1.39
C PHE A 36 3.75 -8.52 0.22
N GLU A 37 4.00 -9.83 0.13
CA GLU A 37 3.41 -10.69 -0.91
C GLU A 37 1.89 -10.73 -0.78
N LEU A 38 1.38 -10.92 0.44
CA LEU A 38 -0.06 -10.92 0.71
C LEU A 38 -0.68 -9.56 0.41
N ALA A 39 0.01 -8.47 0.74
CA ALA A 39 -0.48 -7.12 0.46
C ALA A 39 -0.65 -6.90 -1.04
N TYR A 40 0.30 -7.33 -1.86
CA TYR A 40 0.16 -7.21 -3.31
C TYR A 40 -1.01 -8.03 -3.84
N THR A 41 -1.21 -9.24 -3.31
CA THR A 41 -2.38 -10.07 -3.63
C THR A 41 -3.67 -9.37 -3.22
N ASP A 42 -3.72 -8.82 -2.02
CA ASP A 42 -4.90 -8.07 -1.54
C ASP A 42 -5.17 -6.84 -2.41
N PHE A 43 -4.14 -6.13 -2.83
CA PHE A 43 -4.30 -5.03 -3.80
C PHE A 43 -4.98 -5.50 -5.07
N ARG A 44 -4.55 -6.61 -5.64
CA ARG A 44 -5.14 -7.16 -6.87
C ARG A 44 -6.58 -7.60 -6.67
N VAL A 45 -6.91 -8.17 -5.51
CA VAL A 45 -8.29 -8.56 -5.18
C VAL A 45 -9.20 -7.32 -5.12
N ILE A 46 -8.76 -6.27 -4.45
CA ILE A 46 -9.53 -5.02 -4.35
C ILE A 46 -9.68 -4.37 -5.72
N GLN A 47 -8.59 -4.32 -6.49
CA GLN A 47 -8.60 -3.79 -7.85
C GLN A 47 -9.65 -4.49 -8.71
N MET A 48 -9.68 -5.82 -8.67
CA MET A 48 -10.63 -6.62 -9.43
C MET A 48 -12.07 -6.37 -8.95
N ALA A 49 -12.28 -6.29 -7.65
CA ALA A 49 -13.62 -6.00 -7.10
C ALA A 49 -14.14 -4.62 -7.54
N LEU A 50 -13.27 -3.62 -7.58
CA LEU A 50 -13.63 -2.29 -8.11
C LEU A 50 -13.90 -2.33 -9.60
N GLN A 51 -13.09 -3.07 -10.36
CA GLN A 51 -13.27 -3.20 -11.82
C GLN A 51 -14.59 -3.87 -12.18
N LEU A 52 -15.03 -4.85 -11.38
CA LEU A 52 -16.29 -5.56 -11.58
C LEU A 52 -17.50 -4.82 -11.01
N SER A 53 -17.30 -3.71 -10.34
CA SER A 53 -18.36 -2.88 -9.80
C SER A 53 -18.89 -1.91 -10.85
N SER A 54 -19.77 -0.97 -10.44
CA SER A 54 -20.32 0.05 -11.33
C SER A 54 -19.20 0.91 -11.95
N GLU A 55 -19.38 1.31 -13.22
CA GLU A 55 -18.45 2.21 -13.92
C GLU A 55 -18.21 3.52 -13.17
N GLU A 56 -19.17 3.98 -12.37
CA GLU A 56 -19.01 5.19 -11.56
C GLU A 56 -17.87 5.05 -10.53
N ASN A 57 -17.44 3.83 -10.21
CA ASN A 57 -16.34 3.55 -9.31
C ASN A 57 -14.98 3.47 -10.01
N HIS A 58 -14.93 3.54 -11.34
CA HIS A 58 -13.67 3.42 -12.08
C HIS A 58 -12.71 4.58 -11.83
N PRO A 59 -13.14 5.83 -11.60
CA PRO A 59 -12.20 6.88 -11.16
C PRO A 59 -11.53 6.56 -9.83
N LEU A 60 -12.25 5.95 -8.89
CA LEU A 60 -11.68 5.50 -7.62
C LEU A 60 -10.67 4.37 -7.85
N LEU A 61 -10.99 3.43 -8.73
CA LEU A 61 -10.06 2.37 -9.14
C LEU A 61 -8.75 2.94 -9.66
N ALA A 62 -8.80 3.93 -10.55
CA ALA A 62 -7.61 4.55 -11.11
C ALA A 62 -6.75 5.23 -10.03
N ARG A 63 -7.40 5.94 -9.10
CA ARG A 63 -6.70 6.58 -7.98
C ARG A 63 -6.05 5.56 -7.06
N PHE A 64 -6.77 4.49 -6.75
CA PHE A 64 -6.28 3.41 -5.89
C PHE A 64 -5.05 2.75 -6.50
N ALA A 65 -5.12 2.38 -7.77
CA ALA A 65 -4.01 1.72 -8.47
C ALA A 65 -2.77 2.61 -8.53
N ALA A 66 -2.93 3.87 -8.93
CA ALA A 66 -1.81 4.82 -9.03
C ALA A 66 -1.15 5.07 -7.66
N ASN A 67 -1.97 5.24 -6.63
CA ASN A 67 -1.47 5.50 -5.28
C ASN A 67 -0.70 4.30 -4.72
N TYR A 68 -1.29 3.10 -4.79
CA TYR A 68 -0.61 1.92 -4.27
C TYR A 68 0.66 1.58 -5.04
N GLU A 69 0.66 1.72 -6.36
CA GLU A 69 1.87 1.48 -7.16
C GLU A 69 3.01 2.42 -6.76
N ALA A 70 2.70 3.66 -6.43
CA ALA A 70 3.70 4.62 -5.93
C ALA A 70 4.23 4.21 -4.54
N ILE A 71 3.36 3.73 -3.65
CA ILE A 71 3.76 3.21 -2.33
C ILE A 71 4.60 1.93 -2.49
N PHE A 72 4.20 1.06 -3.41
CA PHE A 72 4.86 -0.23 -3.63
C PHE A 72 6.34 -0.10 -3.97
N GLN A 73 6.74 0.96 -4.66
CA GLN A 73 8.16 1.20 -4.97
C GLN A 73 9.02 1.30 -3.70
N TYR A 74 8.50 1.95 -2.67
CA TYR A 74 9.19 2.05 -1.38
C TYR A 74 9.25 0.71 -0.67
N GLU A 75 8.12 0.01 -0.63
CA GLU A 75 8.03 -1.31 0.00
C GLU A 75 8.93 -2.34 -0.69
N TYR A 76 8.93 -2.33 -2.01
CA TYR A 76 9.76 -3.23 -2.82
C TYR A 76 11.24 -3.05 -2.52
N GLU A 77 11.72 -1.79 -2.49
CA GLU A 77 13.12 -1.52 -2.19
C GLU A 77 13.48 -1.94 -0.77
N PHE A 78 12.60 -1.65 0.19
CA PHE A 78 12.81 -2.07 1.58
C PHE A 78 12.87 -3.60 1.72
N ALA A 79 11.95 -4.29 1.09
CA ALA A 79 11.90 -5.76 1.13
C ALA A 79 13.08 -6.40 0.40
N GLY A 80 13.54 -5.79 -0.69
CA GLY A 80 14.61 -6.34 -1.51
C GLY A 80 16.02 -6.06 -0.95
N ASN A 81 16.24 -4.87 -0.40
CA ASN A 81 17.58 -4.40 -0.04
C ASN A 81 17.69 -3.88 1.40
N GLY A 82 16.64 -4.03 2.20
CA GLY A 82 16.62 -3.62 3.61
C GLY A 82 16.61 -2.11 3.80
N LEU A 83 16.78 -1.69 5.04
CA LEU A 83 16.79 -0.27 5.38
C LEU A 83 18.00 0.44 4.75
N GLU A 84 19.14 -0.21 4.72
CA GLU A 84 20.36 0.35 4.11
C GLU A 84 20.12 0.67 2.64
N GLY A 85 19.54 -0.29 1.87
CA GLY A 85 19.21 -0.08 0.46
C GLY A 85 18.15 0.98 0.25
N PHE A 86 17.13 1.01 1.09
CA PHE A 86 16.11 2.04 1.07
C PHE A 86 16.71 3.43 1.26
N ASN A 87 17.55 3.60 2.29
CA ASN A 87 18.18 4.88 2.58
C ASN A 87 19.16 5.31 1.49
N ALA A 88 19.87 4.36 0.88
CA ALA A 88 20.78 4.65 -0.22
C ALA A 88 20.05 5.14 -1.46
N LYS A 89 18.90 4.56 -1.76
CA LYS A 89 18.11 4.92 -2.96
C LYS A 89 17.24 6.15 -2.77
N PHE A 90 16.51 6.23 -1.66
CA PHE A 90 15.52 7.28 -1.43
C PHE A 90 16.00 8.33 -0.42
N GLY A 91 16.66 7.88 0.66
CA GLY A 91 17.12 8.74 1.73
C GLY A 91 16.01 9.37 2.57
N PRO A 92 16.37 10.16 3.60
CA PRO A 92 15.37 10.82 4.46
C PRO A 92 14.52 11.84 3.72
N SER A 93 15.00 12.38 2.60
CA SER A 93 14.28 13.37 1.80
C SER A 93 12.99 12.83 1.17
N GLU A 94 12.89 11.51 0.97
CA GLU A 94 11.71 10.87 0.39
C GLU A 94 10.65 10.51 1.44
N ILE A 95 10.99 10.51 2.73
CA ILE A 95 10.03 10.12 3.78
C ILE A 95 8.78 11.02 3.78
N PRO A 96 8.88 12.36 3.65
CA PRO A 96 7.67 13.19 3.57
C PRO A 96 6.78 12.87 2.38
N LYS A 97 7.37 12.55 1.24
CA LYS A 97 6.64 12.14 0.04
C LYS A 97 5.93 10.81 0.25
N TYR A 98 6.62 9.84 0.83
CA TYR A 98 6.06 8.55 1.19
C TYR A 98 4.90 8.71 2.17
N GLU A 99 5.07 9.52 3.20
CA GLU A 99 4.01 9.81 4.18
C GLU A 99 2.78 10.43 3.53
N ALA A 100 2.96 11.36 2.59
CA ALA A 100 1.85 11.95 1.86
C ALA A 100 1.07 10.90 1.05
N LEU A 101 1.77 9.95 0.42
CA LEU A 101 1.14 8.85 -0.30
C LEU A 101 0.36 7.94 0.63
N VAL A 102 0.87 7.65 1.83
CA VAL A 102 0.17 6.82 2.83
C VAL A 102 -1.09 7.52 3.32
N LYS A 103 -1.04 8.83 3.55
CA LYS A 103 -2.24 9.61 3.92
C LYS A 103 -3.29 9.61 2.81
N GLU A 104 -2.86 9.74 1.57
CA GLU A 104 -3.76 9.65 0.41
C GLU A 104 -4.38 8.24 0.33
N PHE A 105 -3.57 7.22 0.54
CA PHE A 105 -4.03 5.83 0.60
C PHE A 105 -5.12 5.64 1.66
N ASP A 106 -4.92 6.16 2.86
CA ASP A 106 -5.90 6.03 3.95
C ASP A 106 -7.24 6.67 3.56
N GLY A 107 -7.21 7.81 2.87
CA GLY A 107 -8.41 8.45 2.35
C GLY A 107 -9.12 7.61 1.27
N ILE A 108 -8.35 7.04 0.36
CA ILE A 108 -8.88 6.16 -0.70
C ILE A 108 -9.50 4.90 -0.07
N ILE A 109 -8.85 4.31 0.91
CA ILE A 109 -9.39 3.13 1.62
C ILE A 109 -10.74 3.44 2.26
N LYS A 110 -10.91 4.62 2.84
CA LYS A 110 -12.22 5.02 3.41
C LYS A 110 -13.30 5.10 2.34
N GLU A 111 -12.98 5.61 1.17
CA GLU A 111 -13.93 5.66 0.05
C GLU A 111 -14.31 4.23 -0.41
N ILE A 112 -13.33 3.32 -0.47
CA ILE A 112 -13.58 1.92 -0.83
C ILE A 112 -14.43 1.22 0.24
N GLN A 113 -14.13 1.44 1.51
CA GLN A 113 -14.91 0.89 2.63
C GLN A 113 -16.38 1.32 2.56
N ALA A 114 -16.65 2.53 2.11
CA ALA A 114 -18.02 3.03 1.96
C ALA A 114 -18.82 2.26 0.90
N LEU A 115 -18.16 1.53 0.01
CA LEU A 115 -18.80 0.69 -1.01
C LEU A 115 -19.06 -0.75 -0.52
N GLN A 116 -18.55 -1.09 0.65
CA GLN A 116 -18.75 -2.41 1.25
C GLN A 116 -20.06 -2.42 2.04
#